data_f48485b31b13a2e408c760ae56e4b5b9
#
_entry.id   f48485b31b13a2e408c760ae56e4b5b9
#
_cell.length_a   1.000
_cell.length_b   1.000
_cell.length_c   1.000
_cell.angle_alpha   90.00
_cell.angle_beta   90.00
_cell.angle_gamma   90.00
#
_symmetry.space_group_name_H-M   'P 1'
#
loop_
_entity.id
_entity.type
_entity.pdbx_description
1 polymer ?
#
loop_
_entity_poly.entity_id
_entity_poly.type
_entity_poly.pdbx_seq_one_letter_code
_entity_poly.pdbx_strand_id
1 'polypeptide(L)'
;EAEMQWLTALAGVALLRTIKATPAVRLDSELSLKWPNDLLLGGRKLAGILCEHVDLAASGHLVIVGVGLNIGALPEAVKDFAATIECSLDSSSREDFIDAFRGNLVDCISAGDLAAWRESYASLVAVFGRECPVHLPGKAVLSATPLSIDDHAHLVCQSREGEIFTVTTGELSPTPLVEGHLS
;
A
#
# COMPACT_ATOMS: atom_id res chain seq x y z
N GLU A 1 -13.07 4.16 14.56
CA GLU A 1 -11.68 3.58 14.55
C GLU A 1 -11.41 2.74 13.30
N ALA A 2 -12.30 1.81 12.91
CA ALA A 2 -12.12 0.97 11.71
C ALA A 2 -11.94 1.81 10.43
N GLU A 3 -12.73 2.86 10.25
CA GLU A 3 -12.63 3.77 9.10
C GLU A 3 -11.26 4.44 8.96
N MET A 4 -10.62 4.76 10.09
CA MET A 4 -9.28 5.38 10.08
C MET A 4 -8.19 4.42 9.63
N GLN A 5 -8.28 3.14 10.00
CA GLN A 5 -7.29 2.14 9.55
C GLN A 5 -7.38 1.91 8.05
N TRP A 6 -8.58 2.07 7.47
CA TRP A 6 -8.79 1.99 6.03
C TRP A 6 -8.22 3.16 5.25
N LEU A 7 -7.99 4.33 5.87
CA LEU A 7 -7.49 5.50 5.13
C LEU A 7 -6.15 5.25 4.45
N THR A 8 -5.24 4.51 5.09
CA THR A 8 -3.96 4.15 4.47
C THR A 8 -4.16 3.29 3.22
N ALA A 9 -5.03 2.30 3.29
CA ALA A 9 -5.34 1.42 2.16
C ALA A 9 -6.03 2.20 1.02
N LEU A 10 -7.02 3.05 1.35
CA LEU A 10 -7.73 3.88 0.37
C LEU A 10 -6.84 4.93 -0.26
N ALA A 11 -5.90 5.52 0.49
CA ALA A 11 -4.90 6.41 -0.07
C ALA A 11 -3.97 5.68 -1.06
N GLY A 12 -3.66 4.41 -0.81
CA GLY A 12 -2.95 3.55 -1.78
C GLY A 12 -3.74 3.33 -3.05
N VAL A 13 -5.03 3.01 -2.94
CA VAL A 13 -5.95 2.87 -4.08
C VAL A 13 -6.05 4.18 -4.88
N ALA A 14 -6.24 5.30 -4.18
CA ALA A 14 -6.34 6.62 -4.79
C ALA A 14 -5.05 7.01 -5.52
N LEU A 15 -3.88 6.78 -4.91
CA LEU A 15 -2.59 7.05 -5.53
C LEU A 15 -2.38 6.21 -6.80
N LEU A 16 -2.69 4.92 -6.73
CA LEU A 16 -2.60 4.02 -7.89
C LEU A 16 -3.51 4.49 -9.04
N ARG A 17 -4.75 4.88 -8.75
CA ARG A 17 -5.68 5.44 -9.75
C ARG A 17 -5.13 6.73 -10.35
N THR A 18 -4.59 7.62 -9.52
CA THR A 18 -4.02 8.89 -9.97
C THR A 18 -2.84 8.66 -10.91
N ILE A 19 -1.90 7.79 -10.56
CA ILE A 19 -0.74 7.47 -11.38
C ILE A 19 -1.19 6.90 -12.73
N LYS A 20 -2.14 5.95 -12.74
CA LYS A 20 -2.68 5.35 -13.98
C LYS A 20 -3.39 6.37 -14.88
N ALA A 21 -4.05 7.36 -14.29
CA ALA A 21 -4.79 8.39 -15.01
C ALA A 21 -3.91 9.58 -15.49
N THR A 22 -2.66 9.68 -15.02
CA THR A 22 -1.78 10.81 -15.34
C THR A 22 -1.08 10.58 -16.70
N PRO A 23 -1.39 11.35 -17.74
CA PRO A 23 -0.86 11.10 -19.10
C PRO A 23 0.66 11.24 -19.22
N ALA A 24 1.27 12.03 -18.33
CA ALA A 24 2.72 12.27 -18.31
C ALA A 24 3.50 11.10 -17.71
N VAL A 25 2.82 10.13 -17.04
CA VAL A 25 3.46 8.97 -16.44
C VAL A 25 3.49 7.81 -17.43
N ARG A 26 4.67 7.27 -17.67
CA ARG A 26 4.85 6.02 -18.41
C ARG A 26 5.15 4.91 -17.42
N LEU A 27 4.40 3.82 -17.53
CA LEU A 27 4.58 2.62 -16.71
C LEU A 27 5.14 1.52 -17.60
N ASP A 28 6.25 0.93 -17.18
CA ASP A 28 6.89 -0.23 -17.82
C ASP A 28 6.50 -1.57 -17.17
N SER A 29 5.76 -1.50 -16.06
CA SER A 29 5.40 -2.63 -15.25
C SER A 29 4.03 -2.42 -14.58
N GLU A 30 3.49 -3.46 -13.97
CA GLU A 30 2.21 -3.41 -13.27
C GLU A 30 2.33 -2.70 -11.92
N LEU A 31 1.33 -1.86 -11.61
CA LEU A 31 1.13 -1.27 -10.29
C LEU A 31 0.29 -2.20 -9.42
N SER A 32 0.75 -2.42 -8.19
CA SER A 32 0.04 -3.20 -7.18
C SER A 32 0.23 -2.63 -5.79
N LEU A 33 -0.64 -3.01 -4.87
CA LEU A 33 -0.53 -2.63 -3.46
C LEU A 33 0.15 -3.75 -2.66
N LYS A 34 0.92 -3.35 -1.66
CA LYS A 34 1.49 -4.23 -0.64
C LYS A 34 1.03 -3.75 0.73
N TRP A 35 0.35 -4.61 1.47
CA TRP A 35 -0.03 -4.31 2.85
C TRP A 35 1.22 -4.09 3.72
N PRO A 36 1.19 -3.11 4.66
CA PRO A 36 0.03 -2.26 4.97
C PRO A 36 -0.07 -0.97 4.14
N ASN A 37 1.01 -0.46 3.56
CA ASN A 37 1.11 0.94 3.16
C ASN A 37 2.00 1.23 1.96
N ASP A 38 2.37 0.22 1.19
CA ASP A 38 3.26 0.40 0.04
C ASP A 38 2.52 0.27 -1.29
N LEU A 39 2.90 1.10 -2.25
CA LEU A 39 2.60 0.94 -3.66
C LEU A 39 3.84 0.39 -4.37
N LEU A 40 3.64 -0.64 -5.17
CA LEU A 40 4.70 -1.30 -5.92
C LEU A 40 4.54 -1.06 -7.42
N LEU A 41 5.68 -1.00 -8.13
CA LEU A 41 5.78 -1.07 -9.58
C LEU A 41 6.71 -2.24 -9.94
N GLY A 42 6.18 -3.25 -10.65
CA GLY A 42 6.93 -4.47 -10.97
C GLY A 42 7.48 -5.19 -9.73
N GLY A 43 6.74 -5.18 -8.62
CA GLY A 43 7.14 -5.80 -7.36
C GLY A 43 8.13 -5.00 -6.50
N ARG A 44 8.63 -3.85 -6.97
CA ARG A 44 9.55 -2.96 -6.24
C ARG A 44 8.81 -1.74 -5.70
N LYS A 45 9.20 -1.25 -4.52
CA LYS A 45 8.54 -0.13 -3.83
C LYS A 45 8.65 1.17 -4.65
N LEU A 46 7.49 1.66 -5.09
CA LEU A 46 7.33 2.94 -5.78
C LEU A 46 6.95 4.06 -4.82
N ALA A 47 6.06 3.78 -3.87
CA ALA A 47 5.60 4.77 -2.90
C ALA A 47 5.32 4.15 -1.54
N GLY A 48 5.38 4.97 -0.50
CA GLY A 48 4.92 4.65 0.84
C GLY A 48 3.87 5.66 1.30
N ILE A 49 2.91 5.19 2.07
CA ILE A 49 1.81 6.00 2.60
C ILE A 49 1.85 5.96 4.12
N LEU A 50 1.66 7.09 4.76
CA LEU A 50 1.57 7.22 6.22
C LEU A 50 0.34 8.04 6.56
N CYS A 51 -0.51 7.50 7.42
CA CYS A 51 -1.64 8.22 7.99
C CYS A 51 -1.40 8.45 9.48
N GLU A 52 -1.50 9.70 9.90
CA GLU A 52 -1.33 10.11 11.30
C GLU A 52 -2.62 10.73 11.82
N HIS A 53 -3.08 10.24 12.97
CA HIS A 53 -4.23 10.78 13.68
C HIS A 53 -3.78 11.88 14.64
N VAL A 54 -4.48 13.01 14.59
CA VAL A 54 -4.26 14.14 15.48
C VAL A 54 -5.56 14.51 16.18
N ASP A 55 -5.56 14.40 17.51
CA ASP A 55 -6.66 14.88 18.34
C ASP A 55 -6.59 16.38 18.51
N LEU A 56 -7.63 17.08 18.08
CA LEU A 56 -7.75 18.54 18.18
C LEU A 56 -8.58 18.99 19.40
N ALA A 57 -8.46 18.33 20.52
CA ALA A 57 -9.19 18.63 21.75
C ALA A 57 -10.70 18.86 21.51
N ALA A 58 -11.17 20.12 21.62
CA ALA A 58 -12.59 20.44 21.46
C ALA A 58 -13.06 20.50 19.98
N SER A 59 -12.16 20.41 19.00
CA SER A 59 -12.48 20.61 17.57
C SER A 59 -12.65 19.32 16.78
N GLY A 60 -12.49 18.15 17.43
CA GLY A 60 -12.64 16.84 16.79
C GLY A 60 -11.33 16.19 16.41
N HIS A 61 -11.36 15.35 15.38
CA HIS A 61 -10.22 14.56 14.93
C HIS A 61 -9.76 15.00 13.54
N LEU A 62 -8.45 15.00 13.32
CA LEU A 62 -7.83 15.24 12.03
C LEU A 62 -6.98 14.02 11.65
N VAL A 63 -7.00 13.63 10.38
CA VAL A 63 -6.06 12.64 9.85
C VAL A 63 -5.18 13.31 8.80
N ILE A 64 -3.88 13.20 8.97
CA ILE A 64 -2.88 13.66 8.00
C ILE A 64 -2.49 12.46 7.15
N VAL A 65 -2.65 12.59 5.83
CA VAL A 65 -2.22 11.57 4.87
C VAL A 65 -0.95 12.03 4.19
N GLY A 66 0.16 11.38 4.51
CA GLY A 66 1.46 11.60 3.87
C GLY A 66 1.71 10.57 2.77
N VAL A 67 2.22 11.01 1.63
CA VAL A 67 2.60 10.15 0.51
C VAL A 67 4.03 10.46 0.08
N GLY A 68 4.92 9.45 0.14
CA GLY A 68 6.24 9.51 -0.44
C GLY A 68 6.26 8.74 -1.77
N LEU A 69 6.37 9.45 -2.90
CA LEU A 69 6.41 8.87 -4.25
C LEU A 69 7.80 9.04 -4.86
N ASN A 70 8.40 7.96 -5.34
CA ASN A 70 9.69 8.01 -6.03
C ASN A 70 9.53 8.50 -7.47
N ILE A 71 10.19 9.60 -7.81
CA ILE A 71 10.18 10.21 -9.14
C ILE A 71 11.61 10.47 -9.60
N GLY A 72 11.95 10.10 -10.83
CA GLY A 72 13.26 10.33 -11.41
C GLY A 72 14.34 9.33 -10.95
N ALA A 73 15.59 9.76 -10.81
CA ALA A 73 16.71 8.86 -10.56
C ALA A 73 16.71 8.32 -9.13
N LEU A 74 16.91 7.02 -8.99
CA LEU A 74 17.12 6.35 -7.70
C LEU A 74 18.62 6.24 -7.37
N PRO A 75 18.99 6.38 -6.07
CA PRO A 75 20.32 6.00 -5.62
C PRO A 75 20.62 4.53 -5.92
N GLU A 76 21.88 4.22 -6.29
CA GLU A 76 22.29 2.84 -6.64
C GLU A 76 21.94 1.83 -5.55
N ALA A 77 22.14 2.21 -4.30
CA ALA A 77 21.93 1.35 -3.13
C ALA A 77 20.48 0.84 -2.95
N VAL A 78 19.48 1.44 -3.62
CA VAL A 78 18.06 1.08 -3.46
C VAL A 78 17.42 0.52 -4.72
N LYS A 79 18.12 0.44 -5.84
CA LYS A 79 17.57 0.05 -7.14
C LYS A 79 16.98 -1.37 -7.18
N ASP A 80 17.50 -2.28 -6.35
CA ASP A 80 17.04 -3.67 -6.34
C ASP A 80 15.65 -3.82 -5.71
N PHE A 81 15.27 -2.93 -4.80
CA PHE A 81 14.01 -3.01 -4.04
C PHE A 81 13.10 -1.80 -4.18
N ALA A 82 13.57 -0.71 -4.79
CA ALA A 82 12.78 0.46 -5.10
C ALA A 82 12.55 0.61 -6.61
N ALA A 83 11.40 1.17 -6.96
CA ALA A 83 11.05 1.60 -8.30
C ALA A 83 10.83 3.12 -8.32
N THR A 84 10.84 3.68 -9.51
CA THR A 84 10.54 5.09 -9.77
C THR A 84 9.68 5.22 -11.01
N ILE A 85 8.96 6.32 -11.11
CA ILE A 85 8.32 6.71 -12.36
C ILE A 85 9.12 7.82 -13.04
N GLU A 86 9.21 7.74 -14.36
CA GLU A 86 9.70 8.84 -15.17
C GLU A 86 8.52 9.73 -15.54
N CYS A 87 8.51 10.94 -15.00
CA CYS A 87 7.55 11.95 -15.42
C CYS A 87 8.19 13.34 -15.31
N SER A 88 7.90 14.18 -16.29
CA SER A 88 8.24 15.59 -16.24
C SER A 88 7.07 16.35 -15.64
N LEU A 89 7.02 16.40 -14.30
CA LEU A 89 6.05 17.23 -13.60
C LEU A 89 6.68 18.61 -13.37
N ASP A 90 6.31 19.59 -14.20
CA ASP A 90 6.51 21.01 -13.89
C ASP A 90 5.60 21.41 -12.70
N SER A 91 5.66 22.65 -12.26
CA SER A 91 4.90 23.10 -11.09
C SER A 91 3.39 22.91 -11.29
N SER A 92 2.86 23.22 -12.49
CA SER A 92 1.44 23.09 -12.80
C SER A 92 1.00 21.63 -12.83
N SER A 93 1.73 20.78 -13.53
CA SER A 93 1.43 19.34 -13.59
C SER A 93 1.51 18.65 -12.22
N ARG A 94 2.34 19.18 -11.32
CA ARG A 94 2.43 18.67 -9.94
C ARG A 94 1.20 19.05 -9.14
N GLU A 95 0.71 20.27 -9.26
CA GLU A 95 -0.53 20.71 -8.61
C GLU A 95 -1.73 19.90 -9.12
N ASP A 96 -1.83 19.72 -10.45
CA ASP A 96 -2.87 18.89 -11.07
C ASP A 96 -2.82 17.44 -10.55
N PHE A 97 -1.63 16.85 -10.38
CA PHE A 97 -1.46 15.52 -9.82
C PHE A 97 -1.94 15.43 -8.36
N ILE A 98 -1.60 16.43 -7.54
CA ILE A 98 -2.03 16.50 -6.13
C ILE A 98 -3.54 16.65 -6.04
N ASP A 99 -4.14 17.50 -6.88
CA ASP A 99 -5.58 17.71 -6.92
C ASP A 99 -6.33 16.46 -7.40
N ALA A 100 -5.80 15.76 -8.41
CA ALA A 100 -6.34 14.48 -8.85
C ALA A 100 -6.23 13.40 -7.76
N PHE A 101 -5.12 13.33 -7.04
CA PHE A 101 -4.98 12.42 -5.91
C PHE A 101 -5.99 12.72 -4.81
N ARG A 102 -6.15 14.00 -4.45
CA ARG A 102 -7.14 14.43 -3.47
C ARG A 102 -8.56 14.06 -3.89
N GLY A 103 -8.91 14.31 -5.14
CA GLY A 103 -10.21 13.93 -5.71
C GLY A 103 -10.45 12.42 -5.63
N ASN A 104 -9.51 11.62 -6.11
CA ASN A 104 -9.59 10.16 -6.05
C ASN A 104 -9.70 9.62 -4.61
N LEU A 105 -9.00 10.25 -3.64
CA LEU A 105 -9.09 9.85 -2.25
C LEU A 105 -10.49 10.14 -1.65
N VAL A 106 -11.03 11.32 -1.92
CA VAL A 106 -12.39 11.69 -1.51
C VAL A 106 -13.40 10.74 -2.13
N ASP A 107 -13.27 10.43 -3.42
CA ASP A 107 -14.14 9.47 -4.12
C ASP A 107 -14.06 8.08 -3.49
N CYS A 108 -12.86 7.58 -3.19
CA CYS A 108 -12.67 6.29 -2.52
C CYS A 108 -13.37 6.25 -1.15
N ILE A 109 -13.26 7.33 -0.36
CA ILE A 109 -13.89 7.41 0.97
C ILE A 109 -15.42 7.50 0.82
N SER A 110 -15.90 8.32 -0.11
CA SER A 110 -17.34 8.61 -0.29
C SER A 110 -18.10 7.49 -1.00
N ALA A 111 -17.40 6.68 -1.81
CA ALA A 111 -18.04 5.63 -2.63
C ALA A 111 -18.50 4.43 -1.81
N GLY A 112 -18.23 4.41 -0.46
CA GLY A 112 -18.45 3.17 0.08
C GLY A 112 -18.68 2.85 1.52
N ASP A 113 -19.21 1.66 1.62
CA ASP A 113 -19.18 0.83 2.79
C ASP A 113 -17.88 -0.02 2.82
N LEU A 114 -17.66 -0.70 3.92
CA LEU A 114 -16.49 -1.56 4.14
C LEU A 114 -16.33 -2.67 3.07
N ALA A 115 -17.42 -3.14 2.48
CA ALA A 115 -17.37 -4.19 1.46
C ALA A 115 -16.76 -3.65 0.16
N ALA A 116 -17.18 -2.46 -0.27
CA ALA A 116 -16.63 -1.79 -1.46
C ALA A 116 -15.15 -1.42 -1.27
N TRP A 117 -14.76 -0.96 -0.08
CA TRP A 117 -13.36 -0.67 0.24
C TRP A 117 -12.50 -1.93 0.19
N ARG A 118 -12.97 -3.01 0.80
CA ARG A 118 -12.29 -4.31 0.82
C ARG A 118 -12.09 -4.85 -0.60
N GLU A 119 -13.13 -4.85 -1.42
CA GLU A 119 -13.07 -5.30 -2.81
C GLU A 119 -12.09 -4.46 -3.62
N SER A 120 -12.17 -3.12 -3.54
CA SER A 120 -11.28 -2.22 -4.25
C SER A 120 -9.82 -2.45 -3.89
N TYR A 121 -9.50 -2.60 -2.60
CA TYR A 121 -8.14 -2.85 -2.15
C TYR A 121 -7.66 -4.26 -2.53
N ALA A 122 -8.47 -5.29 -2.25
CA ALA A 122 -8.09 -6.68 -2.48
C ALA A 122 -7.77 -6.98 -3.95
N SER A 123 -8.48 -6.34 -4.88
CA SER A 123 -8.23 -6.49 -6.32
C SER A 123 -6.87 -5.97 -6.77
N LEU A 124 -6.19 -5.15 -5.96
CA LEU A 124 -4.92 -4.51 -6.27
C LEU A 124 -3.74 -5.10 -5.48
N VAL A 125 -3.98 -6.00 -4.52
CA VAL A 125 -2.92 -6.63 -3.72
C VAL A 125 -2.34 -7.84 -4.43
N ALA A 126 -1.08 -7.76 -4.84
CA ALA A 126 -0.43 -8.76 -5.68
C ALA A 126 -0.17 -10.11 -4.98
N VAL A 127 -0.15 -10.16 -3.64
CA VAL A 127 0.30 -11.33 -2.87
C VAL A 127 -0.85 -12.18 -2.30
N PHE A 128 -2.10 -11.79 -2.46
CA PHE A 128 -3.21 -12.60 -1.98
C PHE A 128 -3.24 -13.96 -2.67
N GLY A 129 -3.41 -15.01 -1.85
CA GLY A 129 -3.39 -16.41 -2.31
C GLY A 129 -1.99 -16.97 -2.59
N ARG A 130 -0.91 -16.20 -2.32
CA ARG A 130 0.48 -16.66 -2.50
C ARG A 130 1.19 -16.70 -1.17
N GLU A 131 1.88 -17.80 -0.90
CA GLU A 131 2.72 -17.89 0.28
C GLU A 131 3.88 -16.89 0.20
N CYS A 132 4.07 -16.12 1.25
CA CYS A 132 5.13 -15.12 1.34
C CYS A 132 5.60 -14.92 2.79
N PRO A 133 6.79 -14.32 2.99
CA PRO A 133 7.27 -13.92 4.31
C PRO A 133 6.39 -12.84 4.93
N VAL A 134 5.98 -13.06 6.17
CA VAL A 134 5.25 -12.10 7.01
C VAL A 134 6.16 -11.70 8.16
N HIS A 135 6.57 -10.45 8.19
CA HIS A 135 7.44 -9.89 9.21
C HIS A 135 6.58 -9.29 10.33
N LEU A 136 6.69 -9.83 11.53
CA LEU A 136 6.00 -9.33 12.71
C LEU A 136 7.00 -8.64 13.65
N PRO A 137 6.67 -7.49 14.25
CA PRO A 137 7.57 -6.80 15.17
C PRO A 137 8.00 -7.70 16.33
N GLY A 138 9.32 -7.82 16.53
CA GLY A 138 9.89 -8.60 17.62
C GLY A 138 9.69 -10.13 17.56
N LYS A 139 9.26 -10.66 16.41
CA LYS A 139 9.08 -12.10 16.18
C LYS A 139 9.92 -12.59 15.01
N ALA A 140 10.10 -13.91 14.93
CA ALA A 140 10.66 -14.53 13.72
C ALA A 140 9.74 -14.32 12.52
N VAL A 141 10.35 -14.28 11.33
CA VAL A 141 9.61 -14.19 10.08
C VAL A 141 8.77 -15.46 9.91
N LEU A 142 7.49 -15.29 9.65
CA LEU A 142 6.56 -16.39 9.38
C LEU A 142 6.38 -16.55 7.88
N SER A 143 6.30 -17.79 7.40
CA SER A 143 5.81 -18.06 6.05
C SER A 143 4.31 -18.31 6.13
N ALA A 144 3.52 -17.49 5.45
CA ALA A 144 2.06 -17.60 5.47
C ALA A 144 1.45 -17.14 4.13
N THR A 145 0.21 -17.53 3.89
CA THR A 145 -0.55 -17.12 2.72
C THR A 145 -1.53 -16.02 3.14
N PRO A 146 -1.33 -14.76 2.71
CA PRO A 146 -2.32 -13.71 2.87
C PRO A 146 -3.59 -14.06 2.09
N LEU A 147 -4.75 -14.04 2.74
CA LEU A 147 -6.02 -14.42 2.13
C LEU A 147 -6.92 -13.22 1.84
N SER A 148 -6.99 -12.29 2.78
CA SER A 148 -7.92 -11.16 2.72
C SER A 148 -7.52 -10.08 3.73
N ILE A 149 -8.35 -9.06 3.81
CA ILE A 149 -8.30 -8.01 4.83
C ILE A 149 -9.62 -8.01 5.60
N ASP A 150 -9.55 -7.90 6.92
CA ASP A 150 -10.73 -7.81 7.79
C ASP A 150 -11.35 -6.39 7.80
N ASP A 151 -12.41 -6.20 8.60
CA ASP A 151 -13.13 -4.92 8.73
C ASP A 151 -12.29 -3.79 9.35
N HIS A 152 -11.15 -4.13 9.95
CA HIS A 152 -10.20 -3.19 10.54
C HIS A 152 -8.95 -2.95 9.69
N ALA A 153 -8.98 -3.35 8.41
CA ALA A 153 -7.83 -3.32 7.51
C ALA A 153 -6.62 -4.16 8.00
N HIS A 154 -6.84 -5.12 8.88
CA HIS A 154 -5.81 -6.09 9.28
C HIS A 154 -5.71 -7.20 8.24
N LEU A 155 -4.51 -7.76 8.11
CA LEU A 155 -4.26 -8.83 7.16
C LEU A 155 -4.69 -10.18 7.74
N VAL A 156 -5.53 -10.92 7.04
CA VAL A 156 -5.91 -12.29 7.38
C VAL A 156 -5.02 -13.24 6.62
N CYS A 157 -4.31 -14.12 7.36
CA CYS A 157 -3.36 -15.07 6.81
C CYS A 157 -3.72 -16.50 7.17
N GLN A 158 -3.21 -17.44 6.37
CA GLN A 158 -3.22 -18.87 6.67
C GLN A 158 -1.78 -19.36 6.86
N SER A 159 -1.52 -20.08 7.95
CA SER A 159 -0.25 -20.76 8.18
C SER A 159 -0.09 -21.98 7.26
N ARG A 160 1.11 -22.56 7.21
CA ARG A 160 1.37 -23.83 6.48
C ARG A 160 0.56 -25.01 7.05
N GLU A 161 0.22 -24.96 8.32
CA GLU A 161 -0.59 -25.97 9.02
C GLU A 161 -2.10 -25.79 8.77
N GLY A 162 -2.48 -24.71 8.04
CA GLY A 162 -3.88 -24.40 7.73
C GLY A 162 -4.59 -23.52 8.76
N GLU A 163 -3.90 -23.06 9.81
CA GLU A 163 -4.47 -22.17 10.83
C GLU A 163 -4.68 -20.77 10.27
N ILE A 164 -5.86 -20.19 10.54
CA ILE A 164 -6.17 -18.81 10.19
C ILE A 164 -5.82 -17.88 11.34
N PHE A 165 -5.08 -16.82 11.05
CA PHE A 165 -4.71 -15.81 12.03
C PHE A 165 -4.71 -14.41 11.42
N THR A 166 -4.81 -13.40 12.28
CA THR A 166 -4.85 -11.98 11.86
C THR A 166 -3.56 -11.27 12.25
N VAL A 167 -3.03 -10.51 11.30
CA VAL A 167 -1.85 -9.65 11.48
C VAL A 167 -2.31 -8.21 11.56
N THR A 168 -2.17 -7.60 12.73
CA THR A 168 -2.57 -6.19 12.97
C THR A 168 -1.45 -5.21 12.67
N THR A 169 -0.19 -5.65 12.80
CA THR A 169 1.02 -4.85 12.55
C THR A 169 2.11 -5.75 12.00
N GLY A 170 2.77 -5.31 10.95
CA GLY A 170 3.83 -6.07 10.32
C GLY A 170 4.08 -5.62 8.88
N GLU A 171 4.83 -6.42 8.15
CA GLU A 171 5.16 -6.16 6.76
C GLU A 171 5.18 -7.46 5.95
N LEU A 172 4.77 -7.39 4.69
CA LEU A 172 4.87 -8.49 3.74
C LEU A 172 6.14 -8.33 2.88
N SER A 173 6.81 -9.44 2.61
CA SER A 173 7.79 -9.48 1.52
C SER A 173 7.14 -10.14 0.30
N PRO A 174 7.02 -9.43 -0.84
CA PRO A 174 6.39 -9.99 -2.03
C PRO A 174 7.23 -11.10 -2.70
N THR A 175 8.50 -11.23 -2.30
CA THR A 175 9.40 -12.27 -2.80
C THR A 175 9.26 -13.51 -1.92
N PRO A 176 9.06 -14.72 -2.50
CA PRO A 176 9.08 -15.96 -1.73
C PRO A 176 10.37 -16.11 -0.93
N LEU A 177 10.30 -16.76 0.24
CA LEU A 177 11.49 -17.20 0.95
C LEU A 177 12.26 -18.13 0.02
N VAL A 178 13.47 -17.73 -0.41
CA VAL A 178 14.40 -18.64 -1.08
C VAL A 178 14.86 -19.63 0.00
N GLU A 179 14.46 -20.88 -0.12
CA GLU A 179 14.97 -21.95 0.74
C GLU A 179 16.48 -22.07 0.53
N GLY A 180 17.25 -21.62 1.49
CA GLY A 180 18.69 -21.79 1.49
C GLY A 180 19.48 -20.53 1.83
N HIS A 181 19.46 -20.10 3.06
CA HIS A 181 20.60 -19.46 3.75
C HIS A 181 20.31 -19.47 5.26
N LEU A 182 20.32 -20.68 5.86
CA LEU A 182 20.63 -20.86 7.26
C LEU A 182 21.98 -21.59 7.28
N SER A 183 23.05 -20.84 7.31
CA SER A 183 24.39 -21.32 7.69
C SER A 183 24.97 -20.36 8.71
#